data_e4f782e0af3cd771fa36fe18cdd75181
#
_entry.id   e4f782e0af3cd771fa36fe18cdd75181
#
_cell.length_a   1.000
_cell.length_b   1.000
_cell.length_c   1.000
_cell.angle_alpha   90.00
_cell.angle_beta   90.00
_cell.angle_gamma   90.00
#
_symmetry.space_group_name_H-M   'P 1'
#
loop_
_entity.id
_entity.type
_entity.pdbx_description
1 polymer ?
#
loop_
_entity_poly.entity_id
_entity_poly.type
_entity_poly.pdbx_seq_one_letter_code
_entity_poly.pdbx_strand_id
1 'polypeptide(L)'
;NAFSQMYLATMLGNKFSVIDFAETHNMYYRNLVFQHRLEHRCASIRNLGYYHPRPGFEGEESLHEKKVKALRGEPSEAVTRAIAEAESALEEDGAEGITFGCSGCFWLKPFVEEGLKERGWDVPVIEGYGASIELAKMMINMGVNASGITFPVDRPKRRPRRVTF
;
A
#
# COMPACT_ATOMS: atom_id res chain seq x y z
N ASN A 1 -3.56 -5.49 -5.27
CA ASN A 1 -2.28 -4.85 -4.95
C ASN A 1 -2.30 -4.15 -3.58
N ALA A 2 -3.26 -3.25 -3.27
CA ALA A 2 -3.35 -2.64 -1.94
C ALA A 2 -3.49 -3.71 -0.84
N PHE A 3 -4.37 -4.67 -1.05
CA PHE A 3 -4.56 -5.79 -0.14
C PHE A 3 -3.32 -6.68 0.03
N SER A 4 -2.63 -7.01 -1.08
CA SER A 4 -1.43 -7.86 -1.04
C SER A 4 -0.32 -7.27 -0.16
N GLN A 5 -0.07 -5.95 -0.28
CA GLN A 5 0.93 -5.29 0.55
C GLN A 5 0.51 -5.20 2.02
N MET A 6 -0.78 -4.95 2.32
CA MET A 6 -1.28 -4.93 3.69
C MET A 6 -1.10 -6.29 4.38
N TYR A 7 -1.46 -7.39 3.70
CA TYR A 7 -1.24 -8.73 4.24
C TYR A 7 0.24 -9.04 4.44
N LEU A 8 1.09 -8.71 3.47
CA LEU A 8 2.52 -8.91 3.61
C LEU A 8 3.08 -8.10 4.79
N ALA A 9 2.66 -6.86 4.96
CA ALA A 9 3.05 -6.03 6.09
C ALA A 9 2.68 -6.65 7.43
N THR A 10 1.50 -7.28 7.55
CA THR A 10 1.10 -7.97 8.78
C THR A 10 1.92 -9.21 9.12
N MET A 11 2.68 -9.74 8.18
CA MET A 11 3.61 -10.85 8.40
C MET A 11 4.97 -10.37 8.88
N LEU A 12 5.30 -9.09 8.67
CA LEU A 12 6.62 -8.51 8.92
C LEU A 12 6.64 -7.59 10.16
N GLY A 13 5.49 -7.14 10.63
CA GLY A 13 5.35 -6.29 11.81
C GLY A 13 3.96 -6.39 12.42
N ASN A 14 3.76 -5.80 13.59
CA ASN A 14 2.46 -5.81 14.26
C ASN A 14 1.48 -4.86 13.60
N LYS A 15 1.94 -3.68 13.19
CA LYS A 15 1.10 -2.66 12.59
C LYS A 15 1.74 -2.08 11.34
N PHE A 16 0.93 -1.72 10.37
CA PHE A 16 1.35 -0.99 9.18
C PHE A 16 0.58 0.33 9.04
N SER A 17 1.17 1.28 8.35
CA SER A 17 0.46 2.47 7.88
C SER A 17 0.39 2.51 6.36
N VAL A 18 -0.65 3.17 5.86
CA VAL A 18 -0.88 3.40 4.44
C VAL A 18 -0.54 4.86 4.12
N ILE A 19 0.37 5.08 3.19
CA ILE A 19 0.67 6.41 2.65
C ILE A 19 0.00 6.57 1.29
N ASP A 20 -0.83 7.59 1.13
CA ASP A 20 -1.48 7.91 -0.14
C ASP A 20 -1.30 9.38 -0.51
N PHE A 21 -1.51 9.72 -1.77
CA PHE A 21 -1.34 11.10 -2.21
C PHE A 21 -2.55 11.99 -1.89
N ALA A 22 -3.77 11.44 -1.78
CA ALA A 22 -5.00 12.21 -1.65
C ALA A 22 -5.96 11.68 -0.58
N GLU A 23 -6.52 12.57 0.22
CA GLU A 23 -7.53 12.25 1.24
C GLU A 23 -8.80 11.62 0.67
N THR A 24 -9.13 11.91 -0.58
CA THR A 24 -10.31 11.35 -1.27
C THR A 24 -10.31 9.83 -1.34
N HIS A 25 -9.16 9.19 -1.14
CA HIS A 25 -9.03 7.74 -1.12
C HIS A 25 -9.18 7.11 0.27
N ASN A 26 -9.21 7.90 1.34
CA ASN A 26 -9.21 7.38 2.72
C ASN A 26 -10.37 6.42 2.99
N MET A 27 -11.58 6.74 2.50
CA MET A 27 -12.73 5.85 2.67
C MET A 27 -12.53 4.50 1.98
N TYR A 28 -11.86 4.48 0.82
CA TYR A 28 -11.53 3.24 0.12
C TYR A 28 -10.63 2.34 0.95
N TYR A 29 -9.51 2.88 1.46
CA TYR A 29 -8.57 2.09 2.27
C TYR A 29 -9.16 1.72 3.62
N ARG A 30 -9.91 2.61 4.25
CA ARG A 30 -10.61 2.30 5.48
C ARG A 30 -11.58 1.12 5.28
N ASN A 31 -12.39 1.15 4.23
CA ASN A 31 -13.31 0.06 3.90
C ASN A 31 -12.55 -1.24 3.62
N LEU A 32 -11.42 -1.18 2.92
CA LEU A 32 -10.58 -2.35 2.65
C LEU A 32 -10.04 -2.96 3.96
N VAL A 33 -9.55 -2.13 4.88
CA VAL A 33 -9.08 -2.55 6.21
C VAL A 33 -10.20 -3.26 6.97
N PHE A 34 -11.39 -2.67 7.04
CA PHE A 34 -12.54 -3.28 7.72
C PHE A 34 -13.02 -4.57 7.04
N GLN A 35 -13.10 -4.60 5.72
CA GLN A 35 -13.51 -5.77 4.96
C GLN A 35 -12.61 -6.99 5.24
N HIS A 36 -11.33 -6.74 5.45
CA HIS A 36 -10.34 -7.78 5.69
C HIS A 36 -9.97 -7.99 7.17
N ARG A 37 -10.70 -7.35 8.09
CA ARG A 37 -10.47 -7.47 9.54
C ARG A 37 -9.05 -7.07 9.95
N LEU A 38 -8.52 -6.01 9.35
CA LEU A 38 -7.17 -5.49 9.60
C LEU A 38 -7.16 -4.26 10.53
N GLU A 39 -8.27 -3.93 11.19
CA GLU A 39 -8.41 -2.73 12.03
C GLU A 39 -7.36 -2.68 13.15
N HIS A 40 -7.03 -3.83 13.70
CA HIS A 40 -6.02 -3.94 14.76
C HIS A 40 -4.58 -3.93 14.23
N ARG A 41 -4.42 -4.00 12.92
CA ARG A 41 -3.13 -4.06 12.23
C ARG A 41 -2.81 -2.79 11.44
N CYS A 42 -3.81 -1.96 11.14
CA CYS A 42 -3.63 -0.67 10.48
C CYS A 42 -3.48 0.43 11.52
N ALA A 43 -2.29 1.01 11.62
CA ALA A 43 -2.00 2.10 12.54
C ALA A 43 -2.65 3.40 12.06
N SER A 44 -2.48 3.72 10.76
CA SER A 44 -3.03 4.94 10.18
C SER A 44 -3.14 4.88 8.65
N ILE A 45 -3.84 5.86 8.11
CA ILE A 45 -3.86 6.21 6.68
C ILE A 45 -3.45 7.69 6.61
N ARG A 46 -2.26 7.96 6.06
CA ARG A 46 -1.69 9.30 5.94
C ARG A 46 -1.63 9.76 4.49
N ASN A 47 -1.71 11.05 4.27
CA ASN A 47 -1.85 11.63 2.94
C ASN A 47 -0.79 12.69 2.67
N LEU A 48 -0.28 12.69 1.43
CA LEU A 48 0.71 13.67 0.97
C LEU A 48 0.10 15.05 0.68
N GLY A 49 -1.23 15.18 0.74
CA GLY A 49 -1.94 16.44 0.50
C GLY A 49 -2.01 16.85 -0.98
N TYR A 50 -1.87 15.90 -1.90
CA TYR A 50 -2.07 16.15 -3.33
C TYR A 50 -3.48 15.79 -3.76
N TYR A 51 -3.91 16.39 -4.86
CA TYR A 51 -5.23 16.16 -5.44
C TYR A 51 -5.11 15.73 -6.89
N HIS A 52 -6.14 15.10 -7.40
CA HIS A 52 -6.26 14.91 -8.83
C HIS A 52 -6.39 16.27 -9.54
N PRO A 53 -5.83 16.43 -10.76
CA PRO A 53 -6.02 17.62 -11.56
C PRO A 53 -7.51 17.97 -11.68
N ARG A 54 -7.87 19.19 -11.37
CA ARG A 54 -9.24 19.68 -11.41
C ARG A 54 -9.28 21.18 -11.74
N PRO A 55 -10.39 21.69 -12.29
CA PRO A 55 -10.53 23.12 -12.54
C PRO A 55 -10.26 23.96 -11.29
N GLY A 56 -9.52 25.06 -11.43
CA GLY A 56 -9.12 25.95 -10.33
C GLY A 56 -7.78 25.60 -9.66
N PHE A 57 -7.11 24.54 -10.12
CA PHE A 57 -5.77 24.12 -9.65
C PHE A 57 -4.78 24.06 -10.81
N GLU A 58 -5.05 24.82 -11.87
CA GLU A 58 -4.17 24.96 -13.00
C GLU A 58 -2.88 25.68 -12.59
N GLY A 59 -1.75 25.07 -12.87
CA GLY A 59 -0.43 25.62 -12.52
C GLY A 59 0.20 24.98 -11.27
N GLU A 60 -0.51 24.17 -10.53
CA GLU A 60 0.11 23.33 -9.52
C GLU A 60 0.87 22.16 -10.17
N GLU A 61 2.08 21.91 -9.69
CA GLU A 61 2.91 20.80 -10.16
C GLU A 61 2.25 19.46 -9.80
N SER A 62 1.94 18.67 -10.82
CA SER A 62 1.31 17.36 -10.65
C SER A 62 2.22 16.36 -9.96
N LEU A 63 1.64 15.31 -9.36
CA LEU A 63 2.41 14.20 -8.79
C LEU A 63 3.30 13.52 -9.86
N HIS A 64 2.87 13.53 -11.12
CA HIS A 64 3.67 12.99 -12.23
C HIS A 64 4.94 13.83 -12.48
N GLU A 65 4.84 15.14 -12.48
CA GLU A 65 6.00 16.03 -12.66
C GLU A 65 6.97 15.90 -11.49
N LYS A 66 6.47 15.82 -10.25
CA LYS A 66 7.26 15.55 -9.05
C LYS A 66 7.99 14.21 -9.13
N LYS A 67 7.34 13.17 -9.69
CA LYS A 67 7.97 11.87 -9.97
C LYS A 67 9.10 12.01 -10.99
N VAL A 68 8.88 12.72 -12.09
CA VAL A 68 9.90 12.90 -13.14
C VAL A 68 11.13 13.61 -12.58
N LYS A 69 10.95 14.64 -11.75
CA LYS A 69 12.05 15.32 -11.04
C LYS A 69 12.83 14.33 -10.16
N ALA A 70 12.14 13.60 -9.30
CA ALA A 70 12.80 12.63 -8.41
C ALA A 70 13.62 11.58 -9.17
N LEU A 71 13.08 11.06 -10.27
CA LEU A 71 13.78 10.06 -11.10
C LEU A 71 15.01 10.63 -11.84
N ARG A 72 15.10 11.95 -11.97
CA ARG A 72 16.28 12.65 -12.51
C ARG A 72 17.30 13.03 -11.42
N GLY A 73 17.02 12.69 -10.16
CA GLY A 73 17.85 13.11 -9.04
C GLY A 73 17.66 14.57 -8.64
N GLU A 74 16.60 15.22 -9.12
CA GLU A 74 16.24 16.57 -8.74
C GLU A 74 15.39 16.57 -7.45
N PRO A 75 15.46 17.64 -6.63
CA PRO A 75 14.62 17.77 -5.45
C PRO A 75 13.13 17.62 -5.79
N SER A 76 12.43 16.76 -5.03
CA SER A 76 11.01 16.52 -5.21
C SER A 76 10.28 16.64 -3.89
N GLU A 77 9.34 17.57 -3.84
CA GLU A 77 8.50 17.80 -2.67
C GLU A 77 7.71 16.53 -2.29
N ALA A 78 7.26 15.75 -3.27
CA ALA A 78 6.53 14.51 -3.00
C ALA A 78 7.39 13.48 -2.27
N VAL A 79 8.66 13.39 -2.56
CA VAL A 79 9.61 12.53 -1.85
C VAL A 79 9.79 13.02 -0.42
N THR A 80 10.05 14.31 -0.23
CA THR A 80 10.24 14.90 1.11
C THR A 80 9.01 14.69 1.99
N ARG A 81 7.81 14.94 1.46
CA ARG A 81 6.55 14.72 2.18
C ARG A 81 6.32 13.24 2.48
N ALA A 82 6.58 12.35 1.52
CA ALA A 82 6.39 10.92 1.72
C ALA A 82 7.28 10.35 2.83
N ILE A 83 8.53 10.80 2.90
CA ILE A 83 9.45 10.41 3.97
C ILE A 83 8.95 10.97 5.32
N ALA A 84 8.54 12.22 5.38
CA ALA A 84 8.03 12.85 6.61
C ALA A 84 6.76 12.15 7.11
N GLU A 85 5.79 11.87 6.24
CA GLU A 85 4.57 11.16 6.63
C GLU A 85 4.84 9.71 7.05
N ALA A 86 5.81 9.04 6.41
CA ALA A 86 6.22 7.71 6.82
C ALA A 86 6.90 7.73 8.20
N GLU A 87 7.78 8.68 8.48
CA GLU A 87 8.41 8.85 9.78
C GLU A 87 7.38 9.16 10.87
N SER A 88 6.46 10.10 10.62
CA SER A 88 5.36 10.39 11.55
C SER A 88 4.45 9.16 11.79
N ALA A 89 4.25 8.32 10.78
CA ALA A 89 3.50 7.06 10.97
C ALA A 89 4.20 6.10 11.95
N LEU A 90 5.53 6.07 11.95
CA LEU A 90 6.31 5.27 12.88
C LEU A 90 6.30 5.86 14.29
N GLU A 91 6.57 7.16 14.40
CA GLU A 91 6.73 7.84 15.69
C GLU A 91 5.42 8.07 16.43
N GLU A 92 4.40 8.56 15.72
CA GLU A 92 3.15 9.03 16.32
C GLU A 92 2.08 7.93 16.35
N ASP A 93 1.97 7.13 15.28
CA ASP A 93 0.89 6.15 15.13
C ASP A 93 1.32 4.74 15.54
N GLY A 94 2.62 4.51 15.75
CA GLY A 94 3.18 3.23 16.14
C GLY A 94 3.13 2.18 15.02
N ALA A 95 3.30 2.62 13.77
CA ALA A 95 3.49 1.70 12.66
C ALA A 95 4.86 1.01 12.75
N GLU A 96 4.95 -0.22 12.28
CA GLU A 96 6.18 -1.02 12.17
C GLU A 96 6.48 -1.39 10.71
N GLY A 97 5.71 -0.85 9.79
CA GLY A 97 5.90 -1.00 8.35
C GLY A 97 5.06 -0.01 7.57
N ILE A 98 5.53 0.34 6.39
CA ILE A 98 4.90 1.31 5.50
C ILE A 98 4.37 0.62 4.26
N THR A 99 3.13 0.93 3.89
CA THR A 99 2.50 0.52 2.64
C THR A 99 2.01 1.74 1.88
N PHE A 100 1.75 1.58 0.59
CA PHE A 100 1.22 2.67 -0.23
C PHE A 100 -0.22 2.38 -0.65
N GLY A 101 -1.03 3.40 -0.71
CA GLY A 101 -2.40 3.30 -1.17
C GLY A 101 -2.51 3.16 -2.68
N CYS A 102 -2.54 4.27 -3.38
CA CYS A 102 -2.65 4.33 -4.83
C CYS A 102 -1.35 3.88 -5.52
N SER A 103 -1.49 3.17 -6.63
CA SER A 103 -0.34 2.82 -7.48
C SER A 103 0.44 4.04 -8.01
N GLY A 104 -0.20 5.21 -8.04
CA GLY A 104 0.45 6.48 -8.30
C GLY A 104 1.56 6.85 -7.31
N CYS A 105 1.57 6.23 -6.11
CA CYS A 105 2.60 6.44 -5.08
C CYS A 105 3.69 5.35 -5.06
N PHE A 106 3.55 4.25 -5.76
CA PHE A 106 4.47 3.09 -5.64
C PHE A 106 5.92 3.43 -6.02
N TRP A 107 6.13 4.40 -6.89
CA TRP A 107 7.45 4.90 -7.25
C TRP A 107 8.20 5.56 -6.08
N LEU A 108 7.49 5.96 -5.02
CA LEU A 108 8.06 6.55 -3.82
C LEU A 108 8.80 5.53 -2.94
N LYS A 109 8.50 4.23 -3.12
CA LYS A 109 9.08 3.16 -2.29
C LYS A 109 10.58 3.29 -2.09
N PRO A 110 11.45 3.33 -3.12
CA PRO A 110 12.89 3.37 -2.91
C PRO A 110 13.35 4.63 -2.18
N PHE A 111 12.69 5.75 -2.41
CA PHE A 111 13.03 7.01 -1.74
C PHE A 111 12.63 7.01 -0.27
N VAL A 112 11.45 6.47 0.06
CA VAL A 112 10.97 6.36 1.44
C VAL A 112 11.83 5.36 2.21
N GLU A 113 12.16 4.22 1.61
CA GLU A 113 13.01 3.20 2.21
C GLU A 113 14.40 3.75 2.58
N GLU A 114 15.06 4.44 1.64
CA GLU A 114 16.36 5.07 1.89
C GLU A 114 16.25 6.22 2.89
N GLY A 115 15.26 7.11 2.73
CA GLY A 115 15.10 8.25 3.62
C GLY A 115 14.76 7.86 5.07
N LEU A 116 14.04 6.76 5.30
CA LEU A 116 13.81 6.21 6.63
C LEU A 116 15.09 5.60 7.20
N LYS A 117 15.82 4.85 6.38
CA LYS A 117 17.09 4.24 6.78
C LYS A 117 18.15 5.29 7.19
N GLU A 118 18.27 6.39 6.45
CA GLU A 118 19.12 7.51 6.80
C GLU A 118 18.77 8.15 8.16
N ARG A 119 17.50 8.04 8.57
CA ARG A 119 16.99 8.49 9.88
C ARG A 119 17.09 7.44 10.97
N GLY A 120 17.66 6.27 10.67
CA GLY A 120 17.87 5.19 11.64
C GLY A 120 16.69 4.22 11.79
N TRP A 121 15.69 4.29 10.92
CA TRP A 121 14.57 3.35 10.91
C TRP A 121 14.87 2.14 10.03
N ASP A 122 14.77 0.94 10.62
CA ASP A 122 14.87 -0.35 9.92
C ASP A 122 13.49 -1.00 9.89
N VAL A 123 12.67 -0.58 8.94
CA VAL A 123 11.27 -1.04 8.79
C VAL A 123 10.96 -1.41 7.34
N PRO A 124 10.08 -2.39 7.12
CA PRO A 124 9.68 -2.76 5.76
C PRO A 124 8.86 -1.65 5.09
N VAL A 125 9.26 -1.30 3.87
CA VAL A 125 8.52 -0.41 2.97
C VAL A 125 8.05 -1.23 1.76
N ILE A 126 6.75 -1.41 1.61
CA ILE A 126 6.15 -2.35 0.68
C ILE A 126 5.24 -1.63 -0.31
N GLU A 127 5.40 -1.92 -1.60
CA GLU A 127 4.48 -1.43 -2.63
C GLU A 127 3.69 -2.58 -3.29
N GLY A 128 2.53 -2.24 -3.84
CA GLY A 128 1.53 -3.24 -4.18
C GLY A 128 1.82 -4.08 -5.42
N TYR A 129 2.60 -3.58 -6.40
CA TYR A 129 2.91 -4.38 -7.59
C TYR A 129 3.91 -5.48 -7.26
N GLY A 130 5.02 -5.12 -6.60
CA GLY A 130 6.00 -6.10 -6.15
C GLY A 130 5.37 -7.13 -5.23
N ALA A 131 4.62 -6.69 -4.21
CA ALA A 131 3.91 -7.59 -3.30
C ALA A 131 2.98 -8.56 -4.03
N SER A 132 2.20 -8.10 -5.01
CA SER A 132 1.27 -8.95 -5.75
C SER A 132 1.97 -9.96 -6.65
N ILE A 133 3.05 -9.53 -7.32
CA ILE A 133 3.82 -10.39 -8.22
C ILE A 133 4.54 -11.49 -7.43
N GLU A 134 5.22 -11.13 -6.35
CA GLU A 134 5.95 -12.10 -5.55
C GLU A 134 5.01 -13.09 -4.83
N LEU A 135 3.85 -12.64 -4.35
CA LEU A 135 2.83 -13.54 -3.81
C LEU A 135 2.30 -14.51 -4.90
N ALA A 136 2.07 -14.03 -6.12
CA ALA A 136 1.65 -14.89 -7.23
C ALA A 136 2.74 -15.91 -7.59
N LYS A 137 4.00 -15.51 -7.67
CA LYS A 137 5.15 -16.42 -7.88
C LYS A 137 5.24 -17.46 -6.78
N MET A 138 5.07 -17.06 -5.52
CA MET A 138 5.06 -17.97 -4.39
C MET A 138 3.95 -19.02 -4.53
N MET A 139 2.72 -18.63 -4.87
CA MET A 139 1.62 -19.57 -5.08
C MET A 139 1.90 -20.56 -6.22
N ILE A 140 2.48 -20.08 -7.31
CA ILE A 140 2.87 -20.94 -8.45
C ILE A 140 3.95 -21.95 -8.00
N ASN A 141 4.97 -21.48 -7.30
CA ASN A 141 6.07 -22.34 -6.82
C ASN A 141 5.59 -23.39 -5.81
N MET A 142 4.60 -23.07 -5.00
CA MET A 142 3.96 -24.01 -4.07
C MET A 142 2.97 -24.97 -4.74
N GLY A 143 2.67 -24.79 -6.02
CA GLY A 143 1.67 -25.58 -6.74
C GLY A 143 0.23 -25.38 -6.23
N VAL A 144 -0.06 -24.24 -5.57
CA VAL A 144 -1.41 -23.93 -5.08
C VAL A 144 -2.16 -23.04 -6.04
N ASN A 145 -3.48 -23.21 -6.09
CA ASN A 145 -4.35 -22.48 -6.99
C ASN A 145 -5.64 -22.07 -6.25
N ALA A 146 -6.40 -21.19 -6.87
CA ALA A 146 -7.72 -20.81 -6.39
C ALA A 146 -8.62 -22.04 -6.19
N SER A 147 -9.46 -22.01 -5.17
CA SER A 147 -10.38 -23.11 -4.90
C SER A 147 -11.34 -23.32 -6.05
N GLY A 148 -11.30 -24.49 -6.68
CA GLY A 148 -12.26 -24.88 -7.72
C GLY A 148 -13.72 -25.02 -7.25
N ILE A 149 -13.98 -24.85 -5.96
CA ILE A 149 -15.35 -24.76 -5.42
C ILE A 149 -15.89 -23.32 -5.56
N THR A 150 -15.03 -22.33 -5.28
CA THR A 150 -15.39 -20.90 -5.35
C THR A 150 -15.20 -20.35 -6.76
N PHE A 151 -14.15 -20.81 -7.43
CA PHE A 151 -13.73 -20.40 -8.79
C PHE A 151 -13.64 -21.62 -9.70
N PRO A 152 -14.76 -22.24 -10.12
CA PRO A 152 -14.75 -23.44 -10.95
C PRO A 152 -14.24 -23.14 -12.37
N VAL A 153 -13.31 -23.93 -12.85
CA VAL A 153 -12.83 -23.89 -14.25
C VAL A 153 -13.74 -24.72 -15.15
N ASP A 154 -14.22 -25.87 -14.64
CA ASP A 154 -15.09 -26.79 -15.39
C ASP A 154 -16.31 -27.16 -14.53
N ARG A 155 -16.62 -28.45 -14.44
CA ARG A 155 -17.75 -28.99 -13.67
C ARG A 155 -17.39 -29.09 -12.18
N PRO A 156 -17.74 -28.09 -11.35
CA PRO A 156 -17.40 -28.12 -9.93
C PRO A 156 -18.16 -29.25 -9.24
N LYS A 157 -17.53 -29.90 -8.28
CA LYS A 157 -18.22 -30.83 -7.39
C LYS A 157 -19.24 -30.05 -6.56
N ARG A 158 -20.49 -30.51 -6.57
CA ARG A 158 -21.52 -29.97 -5.69
C ARG A 158 -21.31 -30.48 -4.27
N ARG A 159 -21.43 -29.64 -3.30
CA ARG A 159 -21.50 -30.00 -1.88
C ARG A 159 -22.69 -29.32 -1.21
N PRO A 160 -23.29 -29.92 -0.16
CA PRO A 160 -24.32 -29.26 0.62
C PRO A 160 -23.79 -27.92 1.14
N ARG A 161 -24.56 -26.85 0.97
CA ARG A 161 -24.25 -25.55 1.56
C ARG A 161 -24.78 -25.56 2.99
N ARG A 162 -23.87 -25.41 3.95
CA ARG A 162 -24.22 -25.09 5.34
C ARG A 162 -23.60 -23.75 5.67
N VAL A 163 -24.37 -22.90 6.30
CA VAL A 163 -23.85 -21.68 6.91
C VAL A 163 -23.63 -22.02 8.39
N THR A 164 -22.38 -22.04 8.80
CA THR A 164 -21.97 -22.21 10.19
C THR A 164 -21.08 -21.02 10.54
N PHE A 165 -21.43 -20.31 11.60
CA PHE A 165 -20.68 -19.20 12.14
C PHE A 165 -20.27 -19.52 13.57
#